data_3a8731ea600ea303a16b05f538d8f497
#
_entry.id   3a8731ea600ea303a16b05f538d8f497
#
_cell.length_a   1.000
_cell.length_b   1.000
_cell.length_c   1.000
_cell.angle_alpha   90.00
_cell.angle_beta   90.00
_cell.angle_gamma   90.00
#
_symmetry.space_group_name_H-M   'P 1'
#
loop_
_entity.id
_entity.type
_entity.pdbx_description
1 polymer ?
#
loop_
_entity_poly.entity_id
_entity_poly.type
_entity_poly.pdbx_seq_one_letter_code
_entity_poly.pdbx_strand_id
1 'polypeptide(L)'
;GYSKGTFTSTFISNMDGQMREYMLYLPLYDCATKVEIGVLGRARIERPELLSPVEEKPVVVYGTSITQGGCANRPGMAYTSILSRRMNREFINLGFSGNGRLDPEIARLMAQVDASCYVLDNMANCTTQMLDRLEEFVGILRQAHPDTPIVLLGNAHYTYVRFNTVSAGEVAEKDARLRELFRQMSREDKNLYYIPGEWLIGLDDEATVDGTHFTDLGFVRMSDNLYPVLERILRRHAR
;
A
#
# COMPACT_ATOMS: atom_id res chain seq x y z
N GLY A 1 11.56 -22.06 -0.16
CA GLY A 1 12.77 -21.96 -0.97
C GLY A 1 12.42 -21.35 -2.31
N TYR A 2 13.16 -20.35 -2.76
CA TYR A 2 12.99 -19.74 -4.06
C TYR A 2 13.38 -20.73 -5.15
N SER A 3 12.44 -21.14 -6.00
CA SER A 3 12.79 -21.94 -7.16
C SER A 3 13.31 -21.00 -8.27
N LYS A 4 14.61 -21.06 -8.52
CA LYS A 4 15.19 -20.42 -9.71
C LYS A 4 14.82 -21.29 -10.91
N GLY A 5 13.89 -20.85 -11.75
CA GLY A 5 13.54 -21.57 -12.97
C GLY A 5 12.18 -21.17 -13.54
N THR A 6 11.93 -21.60 -14.73
CA THR A 6 10.62 -21.46 -15.37
C THR A 6 9.70 -22.56 -14.87
N PHE A 7 8.49 -22.19 -14.45
CA PHE A 7 7.43 -23.14 -14.19
C PHE A 7 6.17 -22.78 -14.97
N THR A 8 5.36 -23.78 -15.27
CA THR A 8 4.06 -23.60 -15.92
C THR A 8 2.97 -24.12 -15.01
N SER A 9 1.89 -23.36 -14.88
CA SER A 9 0.73 -23.75 -14.11
C SER A 9 -0.54 -23.47 -14.90
N THR A 10 -1.50 -24.38 -14.83
CA THR A 10 -2.85 -24.16 -15.37
C THR A 10 -3.70 -23.51 -14.30
N PHE A 11 -4.08 -22.26 -14.49
CA PHE A 11 -4.93 -21.54 -13.55
C PHE A 11 -6.40 -21.93 -13.65
N ILE A 12 -6.89 -22.10 -14.89
CA ILE A 12 -8.31 -22.38 -15.15
C ILE A 12 -8.41 -23.41 -16.26
N SER A 13 -9.28 -24.39 -16.09
CA SER A 13 -9.63 -25.40 -17.08
C SER A 13 -11.15 -25.51 -17.25
N ASN A 14 -11.60 -26.17 -18.31
CA ASN A 14 -13.01 -26.41 -18.62
C ASN A 14 -13.87 -25.15 -18.72
N MET A 15 -13.32 -24.09 -19.29
CA MET A 15 -14.04 -22.83 -19.49
C MET A 15 -15.08 -22.96 -20.62
N ASP A 16 -16.13 -22.16 -20.54
CA ASP A 16 -17.25 -22.12 -21.49
C ASP A 16 -16.94 -21.39 -22.82
N GLY A 17 -15.72 -20.87 -22.99
CA GLY A 17 -15.29 -20.19 -24.20
C GLY A 17 -15.77 -18.73 -24.33
N GLN A 18 -16.43 -18.18 -23.33
CA GLN A 18 -16.80 -16.76 -23.34
C GLN A 18 -15.57 -15.88 -23.11
N MET A 19 -15.51 -14.72 -23.77
CA MET A 19 -14.49 -13.71 -23.53
C MET A 19 -14.67 -13.11 -22.16
N ARG A 20 -13.59 -13.01 -21.40
CA ARG A 20 -13.56 -12.40 -20.05
C ARG A 20 -12.29 -11.60 -19.85
N GLU A 21 -12.38 -10.58 -19.03
CA GLU A 21 -11.21 -9.84 -18.58
C GLU A 21 -10.59 -10.50 -17.35
N TYR A 22 -9.27 -10.52 -17.32
CA TYR A 22 -8.49 -11.13 -16.25
C TYR A 22 -7.46 -10.16 -15.74
N MET A 23 -7.21 -10.19 -14.43
CA MET A 23 -6.12 -9.50 -13.78
C MET A 23 -5.19 -10.52 -13.14
N LEU A 24 -3.93 -10.53 -13.56
CA LEU A 24 -2.89 -11.37 -12.96
C LEU A 24 -2.13 -10.57 -11.91
N TYR A 25 -2.13 -11.07 -10.67
CA TYR A 25 -1.30 -10.54 -9.60
C TYR A 25 0.00 -11.33 -9.50
N LEU A 26 1.12 -10.61 -9.55
CA LEU A 26 2.45 -11.19 -9.37
C LEU A 26 2.76 -11.44 -7.88
N PRO A 27 3.75 -12.29 -7.54
CA PRO A 27 4.14 -12.54 -6.17
C PRO A 27 4.54 -11.25 -5.43
N LEU A 28 4.17 -11.15 -4.13
CA LEU A 28 4.48 -9.98 -3.30
C LEU A 28 5.90 -9.99 -2.74
N TYR A 29 6.48 -11.17 -2.56
CA TYR A 29 7.80 -11.40 -1.93
C TYR A 29 8.80 -12.07 -2.86
N ASP A 30 8.51 -12.12 -4.15
CA ASP A 30 9.40 -12.70 -5.16
C ASP A 30 9.31 -11.89 -6.45
N CYS A 31 10.25 -12.11 -7.37
CA CYS A 31 10.36 -11.38 -8.63
C CYS A 31 10.08 -12.32 -9.79
N ALA A 32 9.17 -11.91 -10.67
CA ALA A 32 8.96 -12.55 -11.96
C ALA A 32 9.75 -11.79 -13.03
N THR A 33 10.79 -12.41 -13.59
CA THR A 33 11.59 -11.81 -14.67
C THR A 33 10.95 -11.96 -16.05
N LYS A 34 10.03 -12.92 -16.20
CA LYS A 34 9.26 -13.16 -17.43
C LYS A 34 7.90 -13.74 -17.09
N VAL A 35 6.88 -13.26 -17.74
CA VAL A 35 5.51 -13.77 -17.62
C VAL A 35 5.00 -14.08 -19.04
N GLU A 36 4.47 -15.28 -19.23
CA GLU A 36 3.85 -15.72 -20.47
C GLU A 36 2.46 -16.27 -20.16
N ILE A 37 1.48 -15.89 -20.97
CA ILE A 37 0.10 -16.34 -20.83
C ILE A 37 -0.20 -17.31 -21.97
N GLY A 38 -0.47 -18.56 -21.61
CA GLY A 38 -0.86 -19.59 -22.56
C GLY A 38 -2.38 -19.74 -22.63
N VAL A 39 -2.91 -19.79 -23.85
CA VAL A 39 -4.31 -20.09 -24.15
C VAL A 39 -4.40 -21.19 -25.19
N LEU A 40 -5.58 -21.82 -25.33
CA LEU A 40 -5.80 -22.79 -26.41
C LEU A 40 -5.56 -22.15 -27.77
N GLY A 41 -4.96 -22.88 -28.71
CA GLY A 41 -4.56 -22.34 -30.02
C GLY A 41 -5.69 -21.70 -30.85
N ARG A 42 -6.93 -21.99 -30.55
CA ARG A 42 -8.12 -21.35 -31.17
C ARG A 42 -8.69 -20.16 -30.38
N ALA A 43 -8.16 -19.90 -29.18
CA ALA A 43 -8.61 -18.78 -28.34
C ALA A 43 -7.93 -17.48 -28.79
N ARG A 44 -8.60 -16.37 -28.52
CA ARG A 44 -8.09 -15.02 -28.78
C ARG A 44 -7.71 -14.36 -27.46
N ILE A 45 -6.64 -13.56 -27.49
CA ILE A 45 -6.28 -12.63 -26.42
C ILE A 45 -6.46 -11.23 -27.00
N GLU A 46 -7.22 -10.41 -26.28
CA GLU A 46 -7.50 -9.03 -26.69
C GLU A 46 -7.16 -8.10 -25.53
N ARG A 47 -6.97 -6.83 -25.81
CA ARG A 47 -6.82 -5.81 -24.78
C ARG A 47 -8.16 -5.65 -24.06
N PRO A 48 -8.20 -5.53 -22.69
CA PRO A 48 -9.44 -5.34 -21.98
C PRO A 48 -10.13 -4.02 -22.39
N GLU A 49 -11.47 -4.05 -22.43
CA GLU A 49 -12.30 -2.87 -22.75
C GLU A 49 -12.44 -1.94 -21.55
N LEU A 50 -12.31 -2.46 -20.33
CA LEU A 50 -12.29 -1.64 -19.13
C LEU A 50 -11.16 -0.61 -19.25
N LEU A 51 -11.49 0.65 -18.97
CA LEU A 51 -10.49 1.70 -18.84
C LEU A 51 -9.36 1.17 -17.97
N SER A 52 -8.19 1.04 -18.57
CA SER A 52 -7.02 0.55 -17.85
C SER A 52 -6.74 1.51 -16.70
N PRO A 53 -6.50 1.02 -15.49
CA PRO A 53 -6.01 1.87 -14.40
C PRO A 53 -4.78 2.72 -14.77
N VAL A 54 -4.10 2.34 -15.84
CA VAL A 54 -2.89 3.01 -16.38
C VAL A 54 -3.19 4.37 -17.04
N GLU A 55 -4.44 4.68 -17.39
CA GLU A 55 -4.80 5.99 -17.99
C GLU A 55 -4.86 7.12 -16.97
N GLU A 56 -4.95 6.80 -15.67
CA GLU A 56 -4.91 7.76 -14.59
C GLU A 56 -3.58 7.68 -13.83
N LYS A 57 -3.12 8.81 -13.29
CA LYS A 57 -1.93 8.83 -12.44
C LYS A 57 -2.06 7.84 -11.28
N PRO A 58 -1.04 7.02 -10.99
CA PRO A 58 -1.11 6.01 -9.95
C PRO A 58 -1.16 6.62 -8.55
N VAL A 59 -1.61 5.84 -7.58
CA VAL A 59 -1.32 6.07 -6.15
C VAL A 59 -0.04 5.33 -5.81
N VAL A 60 0.96 6.02 -5.27
CA VAL A 60 2.22 5.40 -4.81
C VAL A 60 2.13 5.19 -3.30
N VAL A 61 2.29 3.96 -2.86
CA VAL A 61 2.24 3.60 -1.44
C VAL A 61 3.61 3.09 -1.00
N TYR A 62 4.26 3.83 -0.13
CA TYR A 62 5.52 3.43 0.48
C TYR A 62 5.30 2.97 1.92
N GLY A 63 5.83 1.79 2.25
CA GLY A 63 5.63 1.26 3.59
C GLY A 63 6.43 0.01 3.90
N THR A 64 5.86 -0.84 4.70
CA THR A 64 6.49 -1.94 5.42
C THR A 64 6.13 -3.30 4.84
N SER A 65 6.37 -4.39 5.60
CA SER A 65 5.85 -5.73 5.29
C SER A 65 4.32 -5.76 5.19
N ILE A 66 3.63 -4.89 5.94
CA ILE A 66 2.17 -4.78 5.88
C ILE A 66 1.75 -4.23 4.51
N THR A 67 2.36 -3.15 4.07
CA THR A 67 2.15 -2.59 2.72
C THR A 67 2.49 -3.59 1.64
N GLN A 68 3.64 -4.29 1.77
CA GLN A 68 4.06 -5.34 0.84
C GLN A 68 3.02 -6.47 0.73
N GLY A 69 2.26 -6.71 1.79
CA GLY A 69 1.22 -7.73 1.86
C GLY A 69 1.68 -8.99 2.59
N GLY A 70 2.53 -8.83 3.60
CA GLY A 70 2.97 -9.92 4.48
C GLY A 70 1.78 -10.61 5.12
N CYS A 71 1.75 -11.95 5.06
CA CYS A 71 0.66 -12.82 5.52
C CYS A 71 -0.64 -12.74 4.70
N ALA A 72 -0.73 -11.97 3.62
CA ALA A 72 -1.84 -12.08 2.69
C ALA A 72 -1.91 -13.49 2.08
N ASN A 73 -3.08 -14.10 2.07
CA ASN A 73 -3.28 -15.45 1.52
C ASN A 73 -2.86 -15.54 0.03
N ARG A 74 -3.05 -14.47 -0.72
CA ARG A 74 -2.68 -14.31 -2.12
C ARG A 74 -2.38 -12.85 -2.45
N PRO A 75 -1.62 -12.54 -3.50
CA PRO A 75 -1.20 -11.17 -3.80
C PRO A 75 -2.36 -10.18 -3.97
N GLY A 76 -3.50 -10.63 -4.51
CA GLY A 76 -4.69 -9.79 -4.64
C GLY A 76 -5.37 -9.41 -3.31
N MET A 77 -4.89 -9.92 -2.16
CA MET A 77 -5.42 -9.58 -0.82
C MET A 77 -4.58 -8.52 -0.10
N ALA A 78 -3.42 -8.13 -0.58
CA ALA A 78 -2.76 -6.92 -0.07
C ALA A 78 -3.72 -5.72 -0.19
N TYR A 79 -3.77 -4.85 0.83
CA TYR A 79 -4.75 -3.76 0.84
C TYR A 79 -4.61 -2.82 -0.37
N THR A 80 -3.39 -2.64 -0.87
CA THR A 80 -3.11 -1.88 -2.08
C THR A 80 -3.76 -2.50 -3.32
N SER A 81 -3.74 -3.84 -3.43
CA SER A 81 -4.39 -4.58 -4.50
C SER A 81 -5.93 -4.51 -4.41
N ILE A 82 -6.48 -4.54 -3.19
CA ILE A 82 -7.92 -4.38 -2.98
C ILE A 82 -8.37 -2.96 -3.36
N LEU A 83 -7.64 -1.95 -2.90
CA LEU A 83 -7.92 -0.54 -3.23
C LEU A 83 -7.82 -0.28 -4.73
N SER A 84 -6.79 -0.83 -5.39
CA SER A 84 -6.60 -0.72 -6.83
C SER A 84 -7.84 -1.21 -7.61
N ARG A 85 -8.34 -2.40 -7.26
CA ARG A 85 -9.56 -2.94 -7.92
C ARG A 85 -10.80 -2.09 -7.63
N ARG A 86 -10.96 -1.61 -6.40
CA ARG A 86 -12.14 -0.84 -5.98
C ARG A 86 -12.19 0.54 -6.61
N MET A 87 -11.03 1.17 -6.79
CA MET A 87 -10.90 2.50 -7.38
C MET A 87 -10.71 2.46 -8.89
N ASN A 88 -10.51 1.26 -9.47
CA ASN A 88 -10.06 1.08 -10.85
C ASN A 88 -8.87 2.00 -11.19
N ARG A 89 -7.86 1.99 -10.33
CA ARG A 89 -6.67 2.85 -10.41
C ARG A 89 -5.42 2.04 -10.07
N GLU A 90 -4.31 2.34 -10.73
CA GLU A 90 -3.04 1.73 -10.40
C GLU A 90 -2.57 2.15 -9.00
N PHE A 91 -2.13 1.16 -8.21
CA PHE A 91 -1.43 1.34 -6.94
C PHE A 91 -0.03 0.76 -7.07
N ILE A 92 0.98 1.63 -7.06
CA ILE A 92 2.38 1.22 -7.02
C ILE A 92 2.71 0.89 -5.56
N ASN A 93 2.86 -0.40 -5.28
CA ASN A 93 3.19 -0.90 -3.96
C ASN A 93 4.70 -0.92 -3.74
N LEU A 94 5.20 0.00 -2.93
CA LEU A 94 6.58 0.09 -2.46
C LEU A 94 6.67 -0.35 -0.99
N GLY A 95 6.11 -1.51 -0.67
CA GLY A 95 6.25 -2.15 0.63
C GLY A 95 7.60 -2.85 0.74
N PHE A 96 8.39 -2.48 1.75
CA PHE A 96 9.70 -3.06 2.04
C PHE A 96 9.73 -3.67 3.43
N SER A 97 9.59 -4.98 3.52
CA SER A 97 9.55 -5.74 4.77
C SER A 97 10.75 -5.41 5.67
N GLY A 98 10.49 -4.87 6.87
CA GLY A 98 11.51 -4.45 7.82
C GLY A 98 12.29 -3.18 7.44
N ASN A 99 12.05 -2.59 6.25
CA ASN A 99 12.86 -1.50 5.69
C ASN A 99 12.05 -0.28 5.22
N GLY A 100 10.78 -0.18 5.55
CA GLY A 100 9.98 1.02 5.32
C GLY A 100 10.33 2.12 6.32
N ARG A 101 11.52 2.75 6.22
CA ARG A 101 12.14 3.57 7.28
C ARG A 101 12.32 5.04 6.94
N LEU A 102 11.55 5.55 5.99
CA LEU A 102 11.63 6.94 5.52
C LEU A 102 13.04 7.32 5.01
N ASP A 103 13.70 6.41 4.27
CA ASP A 103 15.00 6.69 3.69
C ASP A 103 14.86 7.69 2.55
N PRO A 104 15.62 8.83 2.56
CA PRO A 104 15.48 9.90 1.56
C PRO A 104 15.73 9.44 0.12
N GLU A 105 16.52 8.38 -0.07
CA GLU A 105 16.75 7.75 -1.38
C GLU A 105 15.45 7.22 -2.00
N ILE A 106 14.58 6.65 -1.18
CA ILE A 106 13.26 6.19 -1.63
C ILE A 106 12.37 7.38 -2.01
N ALA A 107 12.41 8.47 -1.25
CA ALA A 107 11.69 9.69 -1.63
C ALA A 107 12.14 10.22 -3.02
N ARG A 108 13.45 10.19 -3.31
CA ARG A 108 14.00 10.60 -4.63
C ARG A 108 13.53 9.67 -5.76
N LEU A 109 13.38 8.38 -5.50
CA LEU A 109 12.84 7.44 -6.48
C LEU A 109 11.33 7.66 -6.66
N MET A 110 10.57 7.83 -5.58
CA MET A 110 9.14 8.13 -5.64
C MET A 110 8.87 9.44 -6.39
N ALA A 111 9.72 10.45 -6.21
CA ALA A 111 9.61 11.73 -6.89
C ALA A 111 9.74 11.64 -8.43
N GLN A 112 10.22 10.52 -8.98
CA GLN A 112 10.26 10.28 -10.42
C GLN A 112 8.90 9.81 -10.98
N VAL A 113 7.96 9.47 -10.12
CA VAL A 113 6.62 9.00 -10.50
C VAL A 113 5.64 10.16 -10.40
N ASP A 114 4.99 10.51 -11.50
CA ASP A 114 3.89 11.48 -11.52
C ASP A 114 2.63 10.84 -10.92
N ALA A 115 2.53 10.86 -9.60
CA ALA A 115 1.47 10.22 -8.85
C ALA A 115 0.26 11.14 -8.65
N SER A 116 -0.93 10.52 -8.51
CA SER A 116 -2.14 11.22 -8.05
C SER A 116 -2.17 11.41 -6.53
N CYS A 117 -1.43 10.56 -5.79
CA CYS A 117 -1.30 10.62 -4.34
C CYS A 117 -0.10 9.80 -3.89
N TYR A 118 0.62 10.27 -2.88
CA TYR A 118 1.61 9.49 -2.15
C TYR A 118 1.05 9.09 -0.79
N VAL A 119 1.17 7.83 -0.42
CA VAL A 119 0.75 7.30 0.89
C VAL A 119 1.98 6.77 1.61
N LEU A 120 2.24 7.26 2.82
CA LEU A 120 3.36 6.85 3.66
C LEU A 120 2.84 5.98 4.82
N ASP A 121 3.06 4.66 4.71
CA ASP A 121 2.63 3.61 5.64
C ASP A 121 3.84 2.98 6.35
N ASN A 122 4.64 3.82 7.02
CA ASN A 122 5.97 3.45 7.51
C ASN A 122 6.01 3.12 9.00
N MET A 123 4.94 3.39 9.74
CA MET A 123 4.96 3.40 11.21
C MET A 123 5.37 2.07 11.84
N ALA A 124 5.04 0.93 11.22
CA ALA A 124 5.44 -0.39 11.74
C ALA A 124 6.96 -0.62 11.77
N ASN A 125 7.73 0.04 10.88
CA ASN A 125 9.19 -0.10 10.83
C ASN A 125 9.98 1.12 11.36
N CYS A 126 9.33 2.25 11.58
CA CYS A 126 9.99 3.43 12.13
C CYS A 126 10.15 3.35 13.64
N THR A 127 11.28 3.84 14.16
CA THR A 127 11.42 4.28 15.55
C THR A 127 11.02 5.75 15.66
N THR A 128 10.87 6.28 16.89
CA THR A 128 10.58 7.69 17.11
C THR A 128 11.64 8.59 16.44
N GLN A 129 12.93 8.22 16.54
CA GLN A 129 14.05 8.97 15.93
C GLN A 129 14.02 8.92 14.39
N MET A 130 13.56 7.83 13.78
CA MET A 130 13.45 7.76 12.32
C MET A 130 12.38 8.71 11.77
N LEU A 131 11.38 9.07 12.57
CA LEU A 131 10.38 10.06 12.18
C LEU A 131 10.94 11.47 11.98
N ASP A 132 12.13 11.77 12.50
CA ASP A 132 12.81 13.03 12.24
C ASP A 132 13.20 13.20 10.75
N ARG A 133 13.22 12.12 9.98
CA ARG A 133 13.43 12.14 8.51
C ARG A 133 12.18 12.55 7.73
N LEU A 134 11.01 12.59 8.36
CA LEU A 134 9.73 12.79 7.67
C LEU A 134 9.67 14.14 6.94
N GLU A 135 10.19 15.21 7.56
CA GLU A 135 10.20 16.54 6.95
C GLU A 135 11.07 16.56 5.67
N GLU A 136 12.26 15.96 5.72
CA GLU A 136 13.13 15.82 4.54
C GLU A 136 12.44 14.97 3.47
N PHE A 137 11.86 13.84 3.86
CA PHE A 137 11.19 12.92 2.94
C PHE A 137 10.05 13.62 2.19
N VAL A 138 9.15 14.29 2.93
CA VAL A 138 8.05 15.07 2.34
C VAL A 138 8.57 16.23 1.53
N GLY A 139 9.62 16.93 1.99
CA GLY A 139 10.25 18.02 1.26
C GLY A 139 10.76 17.62 -0.12
N ILE A 140 11.38 16.43 -0.25
CA ILE A 140 11.82 15.89 -1.54
C ILE A 140 10.63 15.66 -2.49
N LEU A 141 9.54 15.09 -1.99
CA LEU A 141 8.33 14.89 -2.80
C LEU A 141 7.69 16.22 -3.20
N ARG A 142 7.63 17.20 -2.28
CA ARG A 142 7.08 18.54 -2.55
C ARG A 142 7.87 19.33 -3.57
N GLN A 143 9.18 19.19 -3.57
CA GLN A 143 10.04 19.85 -4.56
C GLN A 143 9.72 19.38 -5.99
N ALA A 144 9.43 18.10 -6.17
CA ALA A 144 9.07 17.52 -7.48
C ALA A 144 7.58 17.69 -7.82
N HIS A 145 6.72 17.57 -6.82
CA HIS A 145 5.26 17.54 -6.97
C HIS A 145 4.58 18.46 -5.93
N PRO A 146 4.57 19.78 -6.17
CA PRO A 146 4.10 20.77 -5.19
C PRO A 146 2.67 20.57 -4.71
N ASP A 147 1.78 20.12 -5.60
CA ASP A 147 0.34 20.05 -5.35
C ASP A 147 -0.21 18.64 -5.10
N THR A 148 0.61 17.60 -5.32
CA THR A 148 0.16 16.21 -5.16
C THR A 148 -0.12 15.89 -3.69
N PRO A 149 -1.29 15.34 -3.34
CA PRO A 149 -1.59 14.99 -1.96
C PRO A 149 -0.61 13.95 -1.41
N ILE A 150 -0.18 14.16 -0.17
CA ILE A 150 0.63 13.22 0.60
C ILE A 150 -0.17 12.81 1.83
N VAL A 151 -0.31 11.51 2.07
CA VAL A 151 -1.08 10.94 3.17
C VAL A 151 -0.14 10.21 4.11
N LEU A 152 -0.14 10.61 5.38
CA LEU A 152 0.56 9.92 6.45
C LEU A 152 -0.41 8.96 7.15
N LEU A 153 -0.04 7.68 7.29
CA LEU A 153 -0.82 6.72 8.05
C LEU A 153 -0.22 6.53 9.45
N GLY A 154 -1.06 6.60 10.48
CA GLY A 154 -0.71 6.23 11.85
C GLY A 154 -0.59 4.71 12.02
N ASN A 155 -0.08 4.25 13.18
CA ASN A 155 -0.02 2.82 13.49
C ASN A 155 -1.42 2.19 13.49
N ALA A 156 -1.53 1.02 12.87
CA ALA A 156 -2.70 0.16 13.06
C ALA A 156 -2.77 -0.33 14.53
N HIS A 157 -3.92 -0.84 14.92
CA HIS A 157 -4.08 -1.49 16.21
C HIS A 157 -3.42 -2.87 16.19
N TYR A 158 -2.17 -2.93 16.65
CA TYR A 158 -1.42 -4.19 16.72
C TYR A 158 -1.84 -4.97 17.96
N THR A 159 -2.26 -6.23 17.81
CA THR A 159 -2.73 -7.06 18.93
C THR A 159 -1.66 -7.27 19.99
N TYR A 160 -0.38 -7.35 19.62
CA TYR A 160 0.71 -7.58 20.58
C TYR A 160 0.84 -6.46 21.64
N VAL A 161 0.42 -5.22 21.34
CA VAL A 161 0.51 -4.10 22.30
C VAL A 161 -0.37 -4.31 23.54
N ARG A 162 -1.39 -5.15 23.45
CA ARG A 162 -2.25 -5.48 24.60
C ARG A 162 -1.53 -6.32 25.66
N PHE A 163 -0.50 -7.05 25.27
CA PHE A 163 0.24 -7.98 26.11
C PHE A 163 1.64 -7.48 26.46
N ASN A 164 2.12 -6.44 25.79
CA ASN A 164 3.45 -5.87 25.96
C ASN A 164 3.37 -4.37 26.23
N THR A 165 3.46 -3.98 27.49
CA THR A 165 3.34 -2.58 27.93
C THR A 165 4.47 -1.70 27.42
N VAL A 166 5.67 -2.25 27.20
CA VAL A 166 6.81 -1.53 26.61
C VAL A 166 6.49 -1.17 25.18
N SER A 167 6.10 -2.16 24.39
CA SER A 167 5.72 -1.94 22.98
C SER A 167 4.50 -1.03 22.84
N ALA A 168 3.53 -1.12 23.76
CA ALA A 168 2.40 -0.19 23.80
C ALA A 168 2.86 1.26 23.98
N GLY A 169 3.81 1.49 24.90
CA GLY A 169 4.42 2.80 25.11
C GLY A 169 5.15 3.32 23.87
N GLU A 170 5.96 2.48 23.22
CA GLU A 170 6.69 2.82 21.99
C GLU A 170 5.74 3.17 20.83
N VAL A 171 4.65 2.43 20.65
CA VAL A 171 3.64 2.73 19.62
C VAL A 171 2.96 4.06 19.92
N ALA A 172 2.56 4.30 21.17
CA ALA A 172 1.93 5.56 21.57
C ALA A 172 2.85 6.77 21.38
N GLU A 173 4.14 6.63 21.73
CA GLU A 173 5.16 7.67 21.53
C GLU A 173 5.34 8.01 20.04
N LYS A 174 5.48 6.99 19.19
CA LYS A 174 5.58 7.16 17.74
C LYS A 174 4.36 7.87 17.15
N ASP A 175 3.16 7.47 17.56
CA ASP A 175 1.92 8.11 17.10
C ASP A 175 1.81 9.57 17.58
N ALA A 176 2.25 9.86 18.78
CA ALA A 176 2.29 11.22 19.28
C ALA A 176 3.27 12.08 18.46
N ARG A 177 4.46 11.53 18.16
CA ARG A 177 5.48 12.22 17.33
C ARG A 177 4.99 12.45 15.90
N LEU A 178 4.38 11.45 15.27
CA LEU A 178 3.83 11.61 13.91
C LEU A 178 2.74 12.69 13.87
N ARG A 179 1.83 12.71 14.86
CA ARG A 179 0.80 13.74 14.96
C ARG A 179 1.37 15.14 15.19
N GLU A 180 2.44 15.25 15.96
CA GLU A 180 3.15 16.52 16.16
C GLU A 180 3.75 17.03 14.85
N LEU A 181 4.54 16.20 14.14
CA LEU A 181 5.14 16.52 12.85
C LEU A 181 4.05 16.92 11.84
N PHE A 182 2.99 16.14 11.74
CA PHE A 182 1.86 16.49 10.86
C PHE A 182 1.28 17.87 11.18
N ARG A 183 1.05 18.19 12.47
CA ARG A 183 0.50 19.50 12.86
C ARG A 183 1.44 20.66 12.52
N GLN A 184 2.75 20.45 12.61
CA GLN A 184 3.75 21.44 12.25
C GLN A 184 3.76 21.67 10.74
N MET A 185 3.90 20.59 9.96
CA MET A 185 4.01 20.65 8.50
C MET A 185 2.71 21.11 7.81
N SER A 186 1.56 20.68 8.31
CA SER A 186 0.25 21.03 7.71
C SER A 186 -0.17 22.49 7.89
N ARG A 187 0.57 23.28 8.67
CA ARG A 187 0.36 24.74 8.74
C ARG A 187 0.63 25.39 7.39
N GLU A 188 1.67 24.95 6.71
CA GLU A 188 2.12 25.47 5.41
C GLU A 188 1.70 24.57 4.25
N ASP A 189 1.69 23.26 4.43
CA ASP A 189 1.29 22.27 3.42
C ASP A 189 -0.17 21.84 3.57
N LYS A 190 -1.07 22.41 2.74
CA LYS A 190 -2.50 22.10 2.75
C LYS A 190 -2.85 20.81 2.01
N ASN A 191 -1.89 20.23 1.31
CA ASN A 191 -2.03 18.97 0.59
C ASN A 191 -1.40 17.79 1.35
N LEU A 192 -1.00 18.02 2.60
CA LEU A 192 -0.59 16.97 3.54
C LEU A 192 -1.79 16.52 4.37
N TYR A 193 -2.00 15.22 4.45
CA TYR A 193 -3.12 14.58 5.15
C TYR A 193 -2.61 13.59 6.18
N TYR A 194 -3.36 13.39 7.25
CA TYR A 194 -3.09 12.36 8.25
C TYR A 194 -4.33 11.50 8.47
N ILE A 195 -4.14 10.19 8.46
CA ILE A 195 -5.17 9.19 8.76
C ILE A 195 -4.74 8.45 10.02
N PRO A 196 -5.49 8.54 11.13
CA PRO A 196 -5.23 7.74 12.32
C PRO A 196 -5.32 6.25 11.99
N GLY A 197 -4.36 5.47 12.43
CA GLY A 197 -4.28 4.05 12.11
C GLY A 197 -5.07 3.13 13.02
N GLU A 198 -5.39 3.59 14.23
CA GLU A 198 -5.98 2.80 15.33
C GLU A 198 -7.29 2.09 14.97
N TRP A 199 -8.07 2.64 14.02
CA TRP A 199 -9.36 2.07 13.60
C TRP A 199 -9.30 1.29 12.29
N LEU A 200 -8.14 1.28 11.60
CA LEU A 200 -8.05 0.78 10.23
C LEU A 200 -8.36 -0.71 10.11
N ILE A 201 -8.05 -1.52 11.13
CA ILE A 201 -8.23 -2.97 11.07
C ILE A 201 -9.24 -3.52 12.08
N GLY A 202 -9.87 -2.66 12.89
CA GLY A 202 -10.77 -3.05 14.00
C GLY A 202 -10.01 -3.24 15.31
N LEU A 203 -10.76 -3.51 16.39
CA LEU A 203 -10.26 -3.59 17.78
C LEU A 203 -10.56 -4.95 18.42
N ASP A 204 -10.99 -5.94 17.66
CA ASP A 204 -11.39 -7.27 18.12
C ASP A 204 -10.25 -8.31 18.12
N ASP A 205 -9.03 -7.88 17.77
CA ASP A 205 -7.81 -8.69 17.68
C ASP A 205 -7.80 -9.79 16.59
N GLU A 206 -8.83 -9.85 15.73
CA GLU A 206 -8.94 -10.85 14.66
C GLU A 206 -8.19 -10.46 13.38
N ALA A 207 -7.67 -9.25 13.33
CA ALA A 207 -7.09 -8.68 12.12
C ALA A 207 -5.60 -9.00 11.92
N THR A 208 -4.92 -9.66 12.86
CA THR A 208 -3.49 -9.96 12.78
C THR A 208 -3.20 -11.47 12.92
N VAL A 209 -2.14 -11.95 12.24
CA VAL A 209 -1.69 -13.35 12.28
C VAL A 209 -0.74 -13.60 13.47
N ASP A 210 0.18 -12.67 13.68
CA ASP A 210 1.27 -12.77 14.66
C ASP A 210 1.29 -11.59 15.65
N GLY A 211 0.17 -10.87 15.70
CA GLY A 211 0.03 -9.65 16.50
C GLY A 211 0.42 -8.36 15.76
N THR A 212 1.04 -8.47 14.57
CA THR A 212 1.51 -7.35 13.76
C THR A 212 1.01 -7.43 12.31
N HIS A 213 1.32 -8.52 11.60
CA HIS A 213 0.97 -8.71 10.19
C HIS A 213 -0.50 -9.09 10.03
N PHE A 214 -1.12 -8.55 9.00
CA PHE A 214 -2.57 -8.65 8.84
C PHE A 214 -3.01 -10.01 8.30
N THR A 215 -4.16 -10.48 8.79
CA THR A 215 -4.95 -11.51 8.13
C THR A 215 -5.61 -10.91 6.88
N ASP A 216 -6.22 -11.77 6.04
CA ASP A 216 -7.06 -11.27 4.94
C ASP A 216 -8.20 -10.37 5.45
N LEU A 217 -8.75 -10.65 6.64
CA LEU A 217 -9.73 -9.79 7.29
C LEU A 217 -9.15 -8.41 7.62
N GLY A 218 -7.92 -8.35 8.16
CA GLY A 218 -7.22 -7.10 8.43
C GLY A 218 -7.00 -6.28 7.16
N PHE A 219 -6.57 -6.89 6.06
CA PHE A 219 -6.40 -6.22 4.78
C PHE A 219 -7.71 -5.68 4.20
N VAL A 220 -8.79 -6.45 4.30
CA VAL A 220 -10.13 -6.00 3.86
C VAL A 220 -10.58 -4.81 4.68
N ARG A 221 -10.52 -4.89 6.02
CA ARG A 221 -10.89 -3.80 6.93
C ARG A 221 -10.07 -2.53 6.67
N MET A 222 -8.76 -2.67 6.51
CA MET A 222 -7.89 -1.54 6.16
C MET A 222 -8.33 -0.89 4.86
N SER A 223 -8.62 -1.70 3.84
CA SER A 223 -9.11 -1.20 2.56
C SER A 223 -10.48 -0.52 2.68
N ASP A 224 -11.39 -1.08 3.47
CA ASP A 224 -12.73 -0.52 3.69
C ASP A 224 -12.66 0.86 4.36
N ASN A 225 -11.74 1.02 5.32
CA ASN A 225 -11.58 2.26 6.06
C ASN A 225 -10.76 3.32 5.29
N LEU A 226 -9.78 2.90 4.49
CA LEU A 226 -8.98 3.81 3.66
C LEU A 226 -9.73 4.29 2.41
N TYR A 227 -10.54 3.42 1.78
CA TYR A 227 -11.22 3.73 0.53
C TYR A 227 -11.94 5.08 0.52
N PRO A 228 -12.89 5.35 1.45
CA PRO A 228 -13.67 6.60 1.40
C PRO A 228 -12.81 7.85 1.63
N VAL A 229 -11.72 7.72 2.38
CA VAL A 229 -10.82 8.85 2.66
C VAL A 229 -9.96 9.15 1.44
N LEU A 230 -9.32 8.13 0.87
CA LEU A 230 -8.49 8.27 -0.33
C LEU A 230 -9.34 8.73 -1.53
N GLU A 231 -10.53 8.18 -1.72
CA GLU A 231 -11.44 8.61 -2.80
C GLU A 231 -11.77 10.11 -2.69
N ARG A 232 -12.06 10.59 -1.48
CA ARG A 232 -12.33 12.01 -1.23
C ARG A 232 -11.12 12.89 -1.53
N ILE A 233 -9.93 12.46 -1.11
CA ILE A 233 -8.68 13.17 -1.39
C ILE A 233 -8.44 13.22 -2.90
N LEU A 234 -8.50 12.09 -3.59
CA LEU A 234 -8.27 12.00 -5.02
C LEU A 234 -9.26 12.86 -5.82
N ARG A 235 -10.56 12.82 -5.48
CA ARG A 235 -11.58 13.67 -6.13
C ARG A 235 -11.32 15.17 -5.94
N ARG A 236 -10.82 15.57 -4.76
CA ARG A 236 -10.49 16.98 -4.49
C ARG A 236 -9.33 17.47 -5.36
N HIS A 237 -8.41 16.57 -5.73
CA HIS A 237 -7.22 16.87 -6.52
C HIS A 237 -7.32 16.42 -7.99
N ALA A 238 -8.44 15.84 -8.40
CA ALA A 238 -8.72 15.52 -9.80
C ALA A 238 -8.95 16.84 -10.57
N ARG A 239 -7.93 17.29 -11.28
CA ARG A 239 -7.99 18.41 -12.25
C ARG A 239 -7.36 18.00 -13.56
#